data_58d08b5da9bc404257998922cf769bdb
#
_entry.id   58d08b5da9bc404257998922cf769bdb
#
_cell.length_a   1.000
_cell.length_b   1.000
_cell.length_c   1.000
_cell.angle_alpha   90.00
_cell.angle_beta   90.00
_cell.angle_gamma   90.00
#
_symmetry.space_group_name_H-M   'P 1'
#
loop_
_entity.id
_entity.type
_entity.pdbx_description
1 polymer ?
#
loop_
_entity_poly.entity_id
_entity_poly.type
_entity_poly.pdbx_seq_one_letter_code
_entity_poly.pdbx_strand_id
1 'polypeptide(L)'
;MKLVNTEHQININFSENVQTVLVIENFNEFQKIIMHLLEQYINQYDKFYLSENGRSLSFPKFVDIVMDIFTLQLNSKKIQNYLYRLASDAANEFETEKSDILSASITFMDKICSEINCMEVDYDTIFSYNDFFKLFNFKIRDSDIDLTERISTYIEVISEISDAKILVFINLKSFISSQQLSEIYNVAFAYKIHLLLIESSMSYNMENEQFYIIDSQLCVIN
;
A
#
# COMPACT_ATOMS: atom_id res chain seq x y z
N MET A 1 4.05 -11.87 -15.47
CA MET A 1 3.39 -12.47 -14.29
C MET A 1 1.99 -12.91 -14.67
N LYS A 2 1.44 -13.98 -14.07
CA LYS A 2 0.15 -14.57 -14.45
C LYS A 2 -0.69 -14.89 -13.22
N LEU A 3 -1.97 -14.52 -13.25
CA LEU A 3 -2.98 -14.82 -12.22
C LEU A 3 -4.07 -15.69 -12.81
N VAL A 4 -4.34 -16.83 -12.17
CA VAL A 4 -5.32 -17.83 -12.64
C VAL A 4 -6.27 -18.19 -11.53
N ASN A 5 -7.57 -18.25 -11.86
CA ASN A 5 -8.59 -18.93 -11.06
C ASN A 5 -9.44 -19.78 -12.00
N THR A 6 -9.41 -21.11 -11.82
CA THR A 6 -10.10 -22.06 -12.71
C THR A 6 -11.59 -22.12 -12.46
N GLU A 7 -12.05 -21.88 -11.24
CA GLU A 7 -13.46 -21.86 -10.86
C GLU A 7 -14.22 -20.73 -11.57
N HIS A 8 -13.59 -19.55 -11.66
CA HIS A 8 -14.17 -18.36 -12.29
C HIS A 8 -13.65 -18.12 -13.71
N GLN A 9 -12.91 -19.05 -14.29
CA GLN A 9 -12.29 -18.98 -15.61
C GLN A 9 -11.42 -17.73 -15.83
N ILE A 10 -10.84 -17.19 -14.74
CA ILE A 10 -9.94 -16.04 -14.78
C ILE A 10 -8.55 -16.52 -15.21
N ASN A 11 -7.99 -15.86 -16.22
CA ASN A 11 -6.66 -16.14 -16.75
C ASN A 11 -6.00 -14.84 -17.22
N ILE A 12 -5.45 -14.09 -16.28
CA ILE A 12 -4.87 -12.77 -16.49
C ILE A 12 -3.36 -12.88 -16.68
N ASN A 13 -2.84 -12.27 -17.74
CA ASN A 13 -1.42 -12.09 -17.96
C ASN A 13 -1.07 -10.61 -17.77
N PHE A 14 -0.23 -10.31 -16.78
CA PHE A 14 0.26 -8.96 -16.54
C PHE A 14 1.45 -8.66 -17.47
N SER A 15 1.31 -7.60 -18.24
CA SER A 15 2.33 -7.11 -19.19
C SER A 15 2.90 -5.77 -18.72
N GLU A 16 4.14 -5.49 -19.06
CA GLU A 16 4.75 -4.19 -18.75
C GLU A 16 4.01 -3.06 -19.46
N ASN A 17 3.86 -1.93 -18.79
CA ASN A 17 3.19 -0.72 -19.28
C ASN A 17 1.72 -0.92 -19.71
N VAL A 18 1.07 -1.95 -19.20
CA VAL A 18 -0.36 -2.22 -19.41
C VAL A 18 -0.99 -2.51 -18.05
N GLN A 19 -2.07 -1.82 -17.76
CA GLN A 19 -2.87 -2.08 -16.55
C GLN A 19 -4.03 -3.03 -16.89
N THR A 20 -4.48 -3.77 -15.91
CA THR A 20 -5.50 -4.81 -16.13
C THR A 20 -6.83 -4.39 -15.53
N VAL A 21 -7.89 -4.51 -16.31
CA VAL A 21 -9.26 -4.27 -15.87
C VAL A 21 -10.05 -5.58 -16.00
N LEU A 22 -10.53 -6.09 -14.88
CA LEU A 22 -11.42 -7.24 -14.80
C LEU A 22 -12.84 -6.73 -14.52
N VAL A 23 -13.70 -6.78 -15.55
CA VAL A 23 -15.11 -6.40 -15.41
C VAL A 23 -15.95 -7.65 -15.13
N ILE A 24 -16.78 -7.59 -14.09
CA ILE A 24 -17.65 -8.69 -13.70
C ILE A 24 -19.08 -8.17 -13.57
N GLU A 25 -19.88 -8.35 -14.64
CA GLU A 25 -21.23 -7.78 -14.70
C GLU A 25 -22.26 -8.56 -13.88
N ASN A 26 -22.01 -9.85 -13.62
CA ASN A 26 -22.89 -10.64 -12.76
C ASN A 26 -22.62 -10.34 -11.29
N PHE A 27 -23.62 -9.79 -10.58
CA PHE A 27 -23.52 -9.37 -9.20
C PHE A 27 -23.08 -10.52 -8.24
N ASN A 28 -23.67 -11.70 -8.40
CA ASN A 28 -23.33 -12.84 -7.53
C ASN A 28 -21.90 -13.34 -7.78
N GLU A 29 -21.46 -13.31 -9.02
CA GLU A 29 -20.11 -13.72 -9.40
C GLU A 29 -19.08 -12.67 -8.93
N PHE A 30 -19.37 -11.39 -9.09
CA PHE A 30 -18.55 -10.31 -8.53
C PHE A 30 -18.33 -10.51 -7.03
N GLN A 31 -19.40 -10.73 -6.27
CA GLN A 31 -19.30 -10.96 -4.83
C GLN A 31 -18.44 -12.18 -4.48
N LYS A 32 -18.62 -13.31 -5.19
CA LYS A 32 -17.83 -14.52 -4.97
C LYS A 32 -16.35 -14.33 -5.26
N ILE A 33 -16.02 -13.68 -6.38
CA ILE A 33 -14.63 -13.43 -6.77
C ILE A 33 -13.94 -12.55 -5.74
N ILE A 34 -14.60 -11.48 -5.28
CA ILE A 34 -14.04 -10.61 -4.23
C ILE A 34 -13.83 -11.39 -2.93
N MET A 35 -14.81 -12.20 -2.51
CA MET A 35 -14.67 -13.04 -1.31
C MET A 35 -13.51 -14.03 -1.43
N HIS A 36 -13.38 -14.71 -2.57
CA HIS A 36 -12.28 -15.65 -2.81
C HIS A 36 -10.90 -14.96 -2.84
N LEU A 37 -10.81 -13.74 -3.39
CA LEU A 37 -9.58 -12.94 -3.35
C LEU A 37 -9.19 -12.60 -1.91
N LEU A 38 -10.15 -12.17 -1.09
CA LEU A 38 -9.91 -11.85 0.31
C LEU A 38 -9.53 -13.09 1.14
N GLU A 39 -10.22 -14.20 0.94
CA GLU A 39 -9.88 -15.47 1.58
C GLU A 39 -8.46 -15.91 1.23
N GLN A 40 -8.07 -15.80 -0.04
CA GLN A 40 -6.72 -16.09 -0.51
C GLN A 40 -5.68 -15.16 0.14
N TYR A 41 -5.99 -13.87 0.26
CA TYR A 41 -5.10 -12.88 0.82
C TYR A 41 -4.90 -13.05 2.33
N ILE A 42 -5.99 -13.32 3.07
CA ILE A 42 -5.97 -13.43 4.54
C ILE A 42 -5.60 -14.83 5.01
N ASN A 43 -6.22 -15.86 4.44
CA ASN A 43 -6.18 -17.24 4.93
C ASN A 43 -5.31 -18.17 4.08
N GLN A 44 -4.79 -17.69 2.97
CA GLN A 44 -3.96 -18.43 2.01
C GLN A 44 -4.65 -19.69 1.44
N TYR A 45 -5.98 -19.65 1.26
CA TYR A 45 -6.69 -20.71 0.56
C TYR A 45 -6.30 -20.68 -0.93
N ASP A 46 -6.05 -21.87 -1.51
CA ASP A 46 -5.60 -22.01 -2.90
C ASP A 46 -6.74 -21.81 -3.92
N LYS A 47 -7.28 -20.61 -3.98
CA LYS A 47 -8.32 -20.21 -4.95
C LYS A 47 -7.72 -19.53 -6.18
N PHE A 48 -6.69 -18.71 -5.96
CA PHE A 48 -5.96 -18.01 -7.01
C PHE A 48 -4.51 -18.48 -7.06
N TYR A 49 -4.04 -18.78 -8.26
CA TYR A 49 -2.67 -19.18 -8.50
C TYR A 49 -1.91 -18.04 -9.18
N LEU A 50 -0.94 -17.51 -8.48
CA LEU A 50 -0.03 -16.51 -9.01
C LEU A 50 1.27 -17.18 -9.44
N SER A 51 1.75 -16.87 -10.64
CA SER A 51 2.99 -17.43 -11.15
C SER A 51 3.78 -16.43 -12.00
N GLU A 52 5.09 -16.62 -12.04
CA GLU A 52 6.01 -15.88 -12.92
C GLU A 52 7.06 -16.84 -13.48
N ASN A 53 7.27 -16.81 -14.80
CA ASN A 53 8.22 -17.67 -15.49
C ASN A 53 8.06 -19.17 -15.13
N GLY A 54 6.82 -19.63 -14.97
CA GLY A 54 6.49 -21.01 -14.61
C GLY A 54 6.71 -21.39 -13.14
N ARG A 55 7.09 -20.43 -12.28
CA ARG A 55 7.23 -20.65 -10.83
C ARG A 55 6.03 -20.08 -10.09
N SER A 56 5.49 -20.86 -9.14
CA SER A 56 4.42 -20.39 -8.26
C SER A 56 4.95 -19.31 -7.30
N LEU A 57 4.15 -18.26 -7.12
CA LEU A 57 4.43 -17.16 -6.19
C LEU A 57 3.41 -17.16 -5.05
N SER A 58 3.85 -16.74 -3.86
CA SER A 58 2.97 -16.54 -2.71
C SER A 58 2.04 -15.36 -2.97
N PHE A 59 0.73 -15.60 -3.08
CA PHE A 59 -0.25 -14.57 -3.35
C PHE A 59 -0.17 -13.39 -2.36
N PRO A 60 -0.25 -13.57 -1.02
CA PRO A 60 -0.26 -12.45 -0.08
C PRO A 60 1.09 -11.70 0.02
N LYS A 61 2.16 -12.26 -0.55
CA LYS A 61 3.46 -11.60 -0.61
C LYS A 61 3.55 -10.63 -1.79
N PHE A 62 2.98 -11.01 -2.94
CA PHE A 62 3.12 -10.28 -4.20
C PHE A 62 1.88 -9.49 -4.61
N VAL A 63 0.76 -9.68 -3.90
CA VAL A 63 -0.51 -8.98 -4.16
C VAL A 63 -0.88 -8.20 -2.91
N ASP A 64 -1.30 -6.96 -3.10
CA ASP A 64 -1.95 -6.17 -2.07
C ASP A 64 -3.35 -5.74 -2.54
N ILE A 65 -4.33 -5.70 -1.63
CA ILE A 65 -5.74 -5.46 -1.97
C ILE A 65 -6.24 -4.23 -1.23
N VAL A 66 -6.65 -3.23 -1.99
CA VAL A 66 -7.28 -2.00 -1.49
C VAL A 66 -8.80 -2.13 -1.64
N MET A 67 -9.46 -2.45 -0.54
CA MET A 67 -10.91 -2.64 -0.50
C MET A 67 -11.69 -1.33 -0.47
N ASP A 68 -11.13 -0.33 0.18
CA ASP A 68 -11.74 0.99 0.34
C ASP A 68 -10.68 2.06 0.13
N ILE A 69 -10.81 2.77 -0.97
CA ILE A 69 -9.88 3.84 -1.35
C ILE A 69 -10.00 5.08 -0.45
N PHE A 70 -11.16 5.29 0.18
CA PHE A 70 -11.41 6.45 1.04
C PHE A 70 -10.79 6.29 2.43
N THR A 71 -10.63 5.05 2.89
CA THR A 71 -9.99 4.72 4.17
C THR A 71 -8.54 4.25 4.02
N LEU A 72 -7.93 4.47 2.87
CA LEU A 72 -6.54 4.10 2.59
C LEU A 72 -5.57 4.79 3.56
N GLN A 73 -4.92 4.00 4.42
CA GLN A 73 -4.09 4.50 5.50
C GLN A 73 -2.62 4.62 5.09
N LEU A 74 -2.17 5.86 4.86
CA LEU A 74 -0.75 6.17 4.59
C LEU A 74 0.13 6.08 5.85
N ASN A 75 -0.47 6.00 7.04
CA ASN A 75 0.23 5.93 8.31
C ASN A 75 -0.08 4.63 9.08
N SER A 76 -0.28 3.53 8.35
CA SER A 76 -0.37 2.20 8.97
C SER A 76 0.94 1.87 9.69
N LYS A 77 0.89 0.99 10.70
CA LYS A 77 2.08 0.59 11.47
C LYS A 77 3.24 0.10 10.57
N LYS A 78 2.93 -0.61 9.49
CA LYS A 78 3.92 -1.10 8.51
C LYS A 78 4.63 0.08 7.82
N ILE A 79 3.86 1.05 7.35
CA ILE A 79 4.37 2.24 6.67
C ILE A 79 5.15 3.14 7.64
N GLN A 80 4.63 3.35 8.86
CA GLN A 80 5.33 4.11 9.90
C GLN A 80 6.70 3.51 10.26
N ASN A 81 6.77 2.21 10.42
CA ASN A 81 8.06 1.54 10.71
C ASN A 81 9.07 1.75 9.58
N TYR A 82 8.63 1.71 8.34
CA TYR A 82 9.48 1.99 7.19
C TYR A 82 9.93 3.47 7.18
N LEU A 83 9.01 4.40 7.37
CA LEU A 83 9.31 5.83 7.45
C LEU A 83 10.35 6.13 8.55
N TYR A 84 10.18 5.53 9.74
CA TYR A 84 11.12 5.70 10.85
C TYR A 84 12.51 5.14 10.54
N ARG A 85 12.58 4.03 9.80
CA ARG A 85 13.85 3.49 9.34
C ARG A 85 14.55 4.46 8.38
N LEU A 86 13.84 4.94 7.35
CA LEU A 86 14.38 5.93 6.42
C LEU A 86 14.85 7.21 7.13
N ALA A 87 14.03 7.70 8.07
CA ALA A 87 14.38 8.89 8.85
C ALA A 87 15.59 8.64 9.75
N SER A 88 15.71 7.45 10.35
CA SER A 88 16.89 7.08 11.16
C SER A 88 18.15 7.00 10.30
N ASP A 89 18.05 6.42 9.10
CA ASP A 89 19.18 6.33 8.17
C ASP A 89 19.65 7.73 7.75
N ALA A 90 18.71 8.62 7.41
CA ALA A 90 19.01 10.01 7.09
C ALA A 90 19.59 10.78 8.30
N ALA A 91 19.08 10.53 9.50
CA ALA A 91 19.52 11.21 10.72
C ALA A 91 20.97 10.87 11.13
N ASN A 92 21.54 9.77 10.62
CA ASN A 92 22.95 9.43 10.88
C ASN A 92 23.94 10.46 10.30
N GLU A 93 23.52 11.29 9.36
CA GLU A 93 24.34 12.40 8.84
C GLU A 93 24.34 13.64 9.76
N PHE A 94 23.48 13.68 10.78
CA PHE A 94 23.27 14.84 11.68
C PHE A 94 23.70 14.55 13.12
N GLU A 95 24.89 13.97 13.28
CA GLU A 95 25.41 13.59 14.63
C GLU A 95 25.65 14.78 15.56
N THR A 96 25.99 15.95 15.02
CA THR A 96 26.18 17.17 15.80
C THR A 96 24.86 17.63 16.43
N GLU A 97 23.81 17.73 15.61
CA GLU A 97 22.47 18.13 16.05
C GLU A 97 21.88 17.15 17.05
N LYS A 98 22.09 15.87 16.82
CA LYS A 98 21.72 14.81 17.77
C LYS A 98 22.42 14.99 19.12
N SER A 99 23.73 15.25 19.11
CA SER A 99 24.51 15.48 20.33
C SER A 99 24.01 16.73 21.09
N ASP A 100 23.68 17.80 20.37
CA ASP A 100 23.17 19.04 20.95
C ASP A 100 21.80 18.82 21.60
N ILE A 101 20.88 18.09 20.91
CA ILE A 101 19.57 17.74 21.45
C ILE A 101 19.70 16.89 22.72
N LEU A 102 20.58 15.88 22.69
CA LEU A 102 20.80 15.01 23.84
C LEU A 102 21.36 15.79 25.03
N SER A 103 22.36 16.64 24.81
CA SER A 103 22.98 17.47 25.85
C SER A 103 21.97 18.43 26.46
N ALA A 104 21.15 19.09 25.64
CA ALA A 104 20.08 19.98 26.12
C ALA A 104 19.03 19.20 26.92
N SER A 105 18.66 17.99 26.46
CA SER A 105 17.69 17.13 27.16
C SER A 105 18.21 16.66 28.51
N ILE A 106 19.47 16.23 28.61
CA ILE A 106 20.13 15.86 29.88
C ILE A 106 20.12 17.05 30.85
N THR A 107 20.55 18.22 30.37
CA THR A 107 20.55 19.43 31.18
C THR A 107 19.16 19.78 31.74
N PHE A 108 18.13 19.58 30.90
CA PHE A 108 16.74 19.81 31.32
C PHE A 108 16.27 18.76 32.35
N MET A 109 16.60 17.49 32.18
CA MET A 109 16.24 16.43 33.10
C MET A 109 16.97 16.61 34.47
N ASP A 110 18.25 16.98 34.46
CA ASP A 110 18.99 17.27 35.68
C ASP A 110 18.32 18.39 36.51
N LYS A 111 17.86 19.45 35.85
CA LYS A 111 17.10 20.52 36.51
C LYS A 111 15.78 20.01 37.10
N ILE A 112 15.03 19.18 36.38
CA ILE A 112 13.79 18.58 36.91
C ILE A 112 14.11 17.72 38.13
N CYS A 113 15.09 16.85 38.03
CA CYS A 113 15.47 15.98 39.13
C CYS A 113 15.92 16.80 40.39
N SER A 114 16.61 17.91 40.21
CA SER A 114 17.03 18.79 41.31
C SER A 114 15.86 19.49 42.01
N GLU A 115 14.73 19.69 41.34
CA GLU A 115 13.51 20.29 41.93
C GLU A 115 12.62 19.29 42.64
N ILE A 116 12.80 17.97 42.39
CA ILE A 116 12.01 16.89 43.01
C ILE A 116 12.68 16.49 44.33
N ASN A 117 12.32 17.19 45.40
CA ASN A 117 12.97 16.99 46.71
C ASN A 117 12.37 15.88 47.59
N CYS A 118 11.30 15.22 47.16
CA CYS A 118 10.56 14.27 48.00
C CYS A 118 10.93 12.79 47.77
N MET A 119 11.70 12.50 46.72
CA MET A 119 12.13 11.13 46.34
C MET A 119 13.40 11.16 45.48
N GLU A 120 14.15 10.05 45.49
CA GLU A 120 15.23 9.86 44.53
C GLU A 120 14.61 9.50 43.16
N VAL A 121 14.98 10.23 42.12
CA VAL A 121 14.55 10.01 40.72
C VAL A 121 15.77 9.82 39.83
N ASP A 122 15.64 9.00 38.82
CA ASP A 122 16.69 8.70 37.84
C ASP A 122 16.09 8.69 36.43
N TYR A 123 16.92 8.78 35.41
CA TYR A 123 16.52 8.75 34.03
C TYR A 123 17.61 8.17 33.13
N ASP A 124 17.20 7.57 32.02
CA ASP A 124 18.12 7.04 31.00
C ASP A 124 18.59 8.14 30.04
N THR A 125 19.87 8.09 29.70
CA THR A 125 20.49 9.00 28.71
C THR A 125 20.57 8.41 27.29
N ILE A 126 19.89 7.28 27.05
CA ILE A 126 19.90 6.60 25.74
C ILE A 126 19.01 7.34 24.75
N PHE A 127 19.58 7.83 23.66
CA PHE A 127 18.80 8.45 22.58
C PHE A 127 18.22 7.39 21.65
N SER A 128 16.89 7.41 21.48
CA SER A 128 16.16 6.57 20.56
C SER A 128 15.54 7.43 19.44
N TYR A 129 15.96 7.24 18.20
CA TYR A 129 15.33 7.92 17.06
C TYR A 129 13.83 7.64 16.98
N ASN A 130 13.42 6.39 17.20
CA ASN A 130 12.01 6.03 17.16
C ASN A 130 11.15 6.80 18.17
N ASP A 131 11.66 6.99 19.39
CA ASP A 131 10.92 7.71 20.41
C ASP A 131 10.95 9.23 20.15
N PHE A 132 12.04 9.73 19.59
CA PHE A 132 12.14 11.11 19.14
C PHE A 132 11.13 11.39 18.01
N PHE A 133 11.01 10.52 17.02
CA PHE A 133 10.02 10.67 15.94
C PHE A 133 8.59 10.60 16.46
N LYS A 134 8.30 9.72 17.44
CA LYS A 134 6.99 9.65 18.09
C LYS A 134 6.65 10.94 18.84
N LEU A 135 7.63 11.53 19.54
CA LEU A 135 7.44 12.79 20.28
C LEU A 135 6.92 13.90 19.36
N PHE A 136 7.41 13.97 18.11
CA PHE A 136 7.00 14.94 17.12
C PHE A 136 5.85 14.47 16.21
N ASN A 137 5.26 13.28 16.48
CA ASN A 137 4.24 12.68 15.62
C ASN A 137 4.67 12.65 14.15
N PHE A 138 5.94 12.25 13.91
CA PHE A 138 6.52 12.23 12.57
C PHE A 138 5.80 11.17 11.71
N LYS A 139 5.19 11.61 10.62
CA LYS A 139 4.33 10.78 9.78
C LYS A 139 4.26 11.29 8.35
N ILE A 140 3.78 10.45 7.43
CA ILE A 140 3.44 10.89 6.09
C ILE A 140 2.29 11.89 6.19
N ARG A 141 2.40 13.00 5.47
CA ARG A 141 1.34 14.01 5.41
C ARG A 141 0.13 13.40 4.70
N ASP A 142 -1.00 13.34 5.39
CA ASP A 142 -2.26 12.77 4.89
C ASP A 142 -3.44 13.76 5.02
N SER A 143 -3.18 14.96 5.52
CA SER A 143 -4.15 16.05 5.54
C SER A 143 -4.06 16.87 4.24
N ASP A 144 -5.23 17.23 3.71
CA ASP A 144 -5.39 18.11 2.55
C ASP A 144 -4.84 17.55 1.21
N ILE A 145 -4.56 16.23 1.15
CA ILE A 145 -4.24 15.54 -0.09
C ILE A 145 -5.52 14.99 -0.72
N ASP A 146 -5.62 15.10 -2.03
CA ASP A 146 -6.73 14.51 -2.76
C ASP A 146 -6.61 12.99 -2.88
N LEU A 147 -7.67 12.35 -3.40
CA LEU A 147 -7.73 10.90 -3.53
C LEU A 147 -6.65 10.35 -4.49
N THR A 148 -6.35 11.08 -5.56
CA THR A 148 -5.34 10.70 -6.56
C THR A 148 -3.95 10.71 -5.96
N GLU A 149 -3.61 11.78 -5.24
CA GLU A 149 -2.34 11.92 -4.54
C GLU A 149 -2.19 10.85 -3.45
N ARG A 150 -3.27 10.57 -2.72
CA ARG A 150 -3.29 9.50 -1.70
C ARG A 150 -3.00 8.12 -2.28
N ILE A 151 -3.66 7.76 -3.39
CA ILE A 151 -3.43 6.48 -4.08
C ILE A 151 -2.01 6.43 -4.64
N SER A 152 -1.54 7.51 -5.26
CA SER A 152 -0.20 7.60 -5.81
C SER A 152 0.89 7.42 -4.75
N THR A 153 0.77 8.12 -3.62
CA THR A 153 1.66 7.96 -2.47
C THR A 153 1.62 6.53 -1.91
N TYR A 154 0.44 5.91 -1.88
CA TYR A 154 0.33 4.52 -1.44
C TYR A 154 1.07 3.56 -2.36
N ILE A 155 0.93 3.70 -3.69
CA ILE A 155 1.64 2.88 -4.69
C ILE A 155 3.16 3.02 -4.49
N GLU A 156 3.66 4.24 -4.37
CA GLU A 156 5.07 4.53 -4.12
C GLU A 156 5.56 3.83 -2.86
N VAL A 157 4.91 4.07 -1.74
CA VAL A 157 5.33 3.50 -0.45
C VAL A 157 5.26 1.97 -0.45
N ILE A 158 4.19 1.37 -0.98
CA ILE A 158 4.05 -0.09 -1.02
C ILE A 158 5.12 -0.73 -1.90
N SER A 159 5.51 -0.11 -3.00
CA SER A 159 6.58 -0.60 -3.87
C SER A 159 7.93 -0.71 -3.15
N GLU A 160 8.16 0.16 -2.16
CA GLU A 160 9.41 0.24 -1.39
C GLU A 160 9.42 -0.68 -0.15
N ILE A 161 8.25 -0.87 0.50
CA ILE A 161 8.17 -1.60 1.78
C ILE A 161 7.78 -3.06 1.64
N SER A 162 7.39 -3.50 0.46
CA SER A 162 6.91 -4.87 0.23
C SER A 162 7.39 -5.44 -1.09
N ASP A 163 7.27 -6.74 -1.24
CA ASP A 163 7.48 -7.43 -2.52
C ASP A 163 6.25 -7.36 -3.45
N ALA A 164 5.22 -6.60 -3.07
CA ALA A 164 4.00 -6.48 -3.87
C ALA A 164 4.33 -5.99 -5.30
N LYS A 165 3.79 -6.70 -6.27
CA LYS A 165 3.91 -6.40 -7.70
C LYS A 165 2.55 -6.10 -8.32
N ILE A 166 1.48 -6.48 -7.64
CA ILE A 166 0.10 -6.29 -8.07
C ILE A 166 -0.65 -5.57 -6.95
N LEU A 167 -1.29 -4.45 -7.28
CA LEU A 167 -2.26 -3.79 -6.42
C LEU A 167 -3.65 -3.97 -7.00
N VAL A 168 -4.55 -4.53 -6.21
CA VAL A 168 -5.94 -4.76 -6.58
C VAL A 168 -6.81 -3.64 -6.02
N PHE A 169 -7.58 -2.98 -6.89
CA PHE A 169 -8.57 -1.99 -6.50
C PHE A 169 -9.98 -2.46 -6.90
N ILE A 170 -10.95 -2.21 -6.03
CA ILE A 170 -12.34 -2.59 -6.26
C ILE A 170 -13.17 -1.35 -6.62
N ASN A 171 -13.80 -1.36 -7.81
CA ASN A 171 -14.63 -0.27 -8.34
C ASN A 171 -13.94 1.10 -8.35
N LEU A 172 -12.63 1.15 -8.57
CA LEU A 172 -11.86 2.40 -8.56
C LEU A 172 -12.39 3.41 -9.59
N LYS A 173 -12.70 2.94 -10.80
CA LYS A 173 -13.18 3.80 -11.90
C LYS A 173 -14.53 4.47 -11.61
N SER A 174 -15.28 4.00 -10.62
CA SER A 174 -16.52 4.62 -10.17
C SER A 174 -16.31 5.93 -9.41
N PHE A 175 -15.09 6.19 -8.91
CA PHE A 175 -14.79 7.29 -8.00
C PHE A 175 -13.79 8.30 -8.53
N ILE A 176 -13.08 7.98 -9.60
CA ILE A 176 -12.05 8.83 -10.19
C ILE A 176 -12.31 9.08 -11.68
N SER A 177 -11.88 10.23 -12.15
CA SER A 177 -11.94 10.59 -13.57
C SER A 177 -10.85 9.90 -14.39
N SER A 178 -11.00 9.88 -15.71
CA SER A 178 -9.97 9.36 -16.63
C SER A 178 -8.64 10.11 -16.49
N GLN A 179 -8.66 11.42 -16.23
CA GLN A 179 -7.44 12.19 -16.01
C GLN A 179 -6.71 11.74 -14.73
N GLN A 180 -7.43 11.62 -13.63
CA GLN A 180 -6.87 11.13 -12.35
C GLN A 180 -6.34 9.71 -12.47
N LEU A 181 -7.06 8.83 -13.20
CA LEU A 181 -6.60 7.47 -13.44
C LEU A 181 -5.32 7.43 -14.27
N SER A 182 -5.17 8.35 -15.26
CA SER A 182 -3.93 8.48 -16.02
C SER A 182 -2.74 8.85 -15.13
N GLU A 183 -2.93 9.74 -14.17
CA GLU A 183 -1.90 10.13 -13.19
C GLU A 183 -1.49 8.92 -12.32
N ILE A 184 -2.47 8.17 -11.80
CA ILE A 184 -2.22 6.94 -11.02
C ILE A 184 -1.48 5.89 -11.86
N TYR A 185 -1.86 5.70 -13.14
CA TYR A 185 -1.18 4.75 -14.03
C TYR A 185 0.28 5.14 -14.27
N ASN A 186 0.57 6.42 -14.46
CA ASN A 186 1.94 6.90 -14.62
C ASN A 186 2.80 6.60 -13.40
N VAL A 187 2.26 6.78 -12.20
CA VAL A 187 2.95 6.40 -10.96
C VAL A 187 3.16 4.88 -10.90
N ALA A 188 2.13 4.09 -11.15
CA ALA A 188 2.23 2.64 -11.15
C ALA A 188 3.29 2.12 -12.16
N PHE A 189 3.37 2.72 -13.35
CA PHE A 189 4.39 2.39 -14.34
C PHE A 189 5.80 2.77 -13.85
N ALA A 190 5.98 3.95 -13.25
CA ALA A 190 7.26 4.40 -12.72
C ALA A 190 7.80 3.44 -11.64
N TYR A 191 6.93 2.94 -10.78
CA TYR A 191 7.26 2.00 -9.70
C TYR A 191 7.13 0.52 -10.10
N LYS A 192 6.83 0.22 -11.37
CA LYS A 192 6.69 -1.15 -11.91
C LYS A 192 5.65 -2.00 -11.15
N ILE A 193 4.56 -1.37 -10.76
CA ILE A 193 3.42 -2.00 -10.12
C ILE A 193 2.33 -2.25 -11.17
N HIS A 194 1.82 -3.47 -11.23
CA HIS A 194 0.64 -3.79 -12.00
C HIS A 194 -0.62 -3.44 -11.20
N LEU A 195 -1.52 -2.66 -11.77
CA LEU A 195 -2.84 -2.45 -11.19
C LEU A 195 -3.82 -3.46 -11.77
N LEU A 196 -4.56 -4.13 -10.90
CA LEU A 196 -5.71 -4.95 -11.25
C LEU A 196 -6.96 -4.22 -10.76
N LEU A 197 -7.69 -3.59 -11.68
CA LEU A 197 -8.96 -2.94 -11.38
C LEU A 197 -10.08 -3.97 -11.55
N ILE A 198 -10.80 -4.27 -10.49
CA ILE A 198 -11.97 -5.16 -10.53
C ILE A 198 -13.20 -4.27 -10.47
N GLU A 199 -13.94 -4.24 -11.58
CA GLU A 199 -15.08 -3.34 -11.77
C GLU A 199 -16.38 -4.14 -11.92
N SER A 200 -17.46 -3.64 -11.32
CA SER A 200 -18.78 -4.27 -11.41
C SER A 200 -19.54 -3.96 -12.71
N SER A 201 -19.03 -3.04 -13.48
CA SER A 201 -19.60 -2.65 -14.78
C SER A 201 -18.55 -2.01 -15.68
N MET A 202 -18.79 -2.07 -16.98
CA MET A 202 -17.94 -1.38 -17.94
C MET A 202 -18.07 0.13 -17.75
N SER A 203 -16.93 0.82 -17.70
CA SER A 203 -16.84 2.27 -17.61
C SER A 203 -16.06 2.82 -18.81
N TYR A 204 -15.38 3.94 -18.66
CA TYR A 204 -14.50 4.49 -19.70
C TYR A 204 -13.23 3.64 -19.88
N ASN A 205 -12.70 3.63 -21.11
CA ASN A 205 -11.48 2.92 -21.48
C ASN A 205 -10.30 3.90 -21.54
N MET A 206 -9.12 3.42 -21.15
CA MET A 206 -7.85 4.13 -21.29
C MET A 206 -6.96 3.43 -22.32
N GLU A 207 -5.97 4.13 -22.90
CA GLU A 207 -5.07 3.53 -23.91
C GLU A 207 -4.23 2.52 -23.14
N ASN A 208 -3.70 2.21 -22.38
CA ASN A 208 -2.84 1.19 -21.76
C ASN A 208 -3.61 0.23 -20.84
N GLU A 209 -4.79 -0.18 -21.24
CA GLU A 209 -5.60 -1.14 -20.51
C GLU A 209 -5.81 -2.43 -21.28
N GLN A 210 -5.73 -3.54 -20.57
CA GLN A 210 -6.17 -4.85 -21.04
C GLN A 210 -7.41 -5.26 -20.26
N PHE A 211 -8.49 -5.56 -21.01
CA PHE A 211 -9.78 -5.93 -20.43
C PHE A 211 -9.95 -7.43 -20.40
N TYR A 212 -10.52 -7.91 -19.31
CA TYR A 212 -11.09 -9.24 -19.13
C TYR A 212 -12.51 -9.04 -18.64
N ILE A 213 -13.50 -9.61 -19.32
CA ILE A 213 -14.90 -9.39 -19.02
C ILE A 213 -15.57 -10.72 -18.72
N ILE A 214 -16.26 -10.80 -17.59
CA ILE A 214 -17.22 -11.84 -17.27
C ILE A 214 -18.60 -11.19 -17.36
N ASP A 215 -19.34 -11.50 -18.39
CA ASP A 215 -20.63 -10.88 -18.64
C ASP A 215 -21.72 -11.34 -17.66
N SER A 216 -22.92 -10.79 -17.80
CA SER A 216 -24.06 -11.12 -16.94
C SER A 216 -24.51 -12.59 -17.06
N GLN A 217 -24.14 -13.29 -18.15
CA GLN A 217 -24.42 -14.71 -18.40
C GLN A 217 -23.23 -15.61 -18.05
N LEU A 218 -22.18 -15.09 -17.42
CA LEU A 218 -20.93 -15.76 -17.05
C LEU A 218 -20.08 -16.20 -18.28
N CYS A 219 -20.26 -15.57 -19.43
CA CYS A 219 -19.37 -15.75 -20.56
C CYS A 219 -18.10 -14.90 -20.36
N VAL A 220 -16.93 -15.51 -20.60
CA VAL A 220 -15.64 -14.82 -20.51
C VAL A 220 -15.26 -14.26 -21.88
N ILE A 221 -14.96 -12.96 -21.93
CA ILE A 221 -14.51 -12.23 -23.12
C ILE A 221 -13.15 -11.61 -22.78
N ASN A 222 -12.15 -11.86 -23.65
CA ASN A 222 -10.76 -11.38 -23.48
C ASN A 222 -10.37 -10.48 -24.66
#